data_933a9994cac2945d6d2875e4e20adcb3
#
_entry.id   933a9994cac2945d6d2875e4e20adcb3
#
_cell.length_a   1.000
_cell.length_b   1.000
_cell.length_c   1.000
_cell.angle_alpha   90.00
_cell.angle_beta   90.00
_cell.angle_gamma   90.00
#
_symmetry.space_group_name_H-M   'P 1'
#
loop_
_entity.id
_entity.type
_entity.pdbx_description
1 polymer ?
#
loop_
_entity_poly.entity_id
_entity_poly.type
_entity_poly.pdbx_seq_one_letter_code
_entity_poly.pdbx_strand_id
1 'polypeptide(L)'
;MVSLLPGTFLAEKFAGAKWILAIGILGGSLCSLFSPLIATLGYGYFVALRIIQGLLQGPTSAVVFTLMGRWIPVRERSFLSTLVFNGTQFGTILTLSLSGVLAELWGWQSIFYVFGTLSLVISILWMGFVYESPSVHPRISEEEKALIYEGNDVSKTKIPTAPYAAMVTSLPVWALVVCFLGSGWGYFSLLNETPTYLNNIQHFNLAAVSFLSNRVFCFV
;
A
#
# COMPACT_ATOMS: atom_id res chain seq x y z
N MET A 1 2.11 11.41 0.45
CA MET A 1 0.94 12.21 0.88
C MET A 1 0.48 13.18 -0.20
N VAL A 2 1.36 14.01 -0.78
CA VAL A 2 0.99 15.04 -1.78
C VAL A 2 0.34 14.46 -3.05
N SER A 3 0.73 13.27 -3.49
CA SER A 3 0.20 12.59 -4.69
C SER A 3 -1.14 11.86 -4.47
N LEU A 4 -1.62 11.78 -3.24
CA LEU A 4 -2.81 11.03 -2.87
C LEU A 4 -4.09 11.72 -3.43
N LEU A 5 -4.19 13.04 -3.25
CA LEU A 5 -5.33 13.82 -3.74
C LEU A 5 -5.42 13.89 -5.28
N PRO A 6 -4.34 14.29 -6.02
CA PRO A 6 -4.41 14.28 -7.48
C PRO A 6 -4.57 12.87 -8.05
N GLY A 7 -4.05 11.84 -7.36
CA GLY A 7 -4.19 10.46 -7.79
C GLY A 7 -5.63 9.93 -7.77
N THR A 8 -6.42 10.29 -6.75
CA THR A 8 -7.84 9.91 -6.70
C THR A 8 -8.65 10.57 -7.81
N PHE A 9 -8.40 11.85 -8.09
CA PHE A 9 -9.05 12.55 -9.22
C PHE A 9 -8.71 11.93 -10.59
N LEU A 10 -7.47 11.50 -10.78
CA LEU A 10 -7.07 10.78 -11.99
C LEU A 10 -7.72 9.39 -12.06
N ALA A 11 -7.83 8.69 -10.92
CA ALA A 11 -8.46 7.38 -10.84
C ALA A 11 -9.92 7.40 -11.26
N GLU A 12 -10.65 8.43 -10.86
CA GLU A 12 -12.07 8.59 -11.17
C GLU A 12 -12.32 9.01 -12.63
N LYS A 13 -11.40 9.80 -13.21
CA LYS A 13 -11.66 10.49 -14.49
C LYS A 13 -11.06 9.80 -15.73
N PHE A 14 -9.94 9.10 -15.62
CA PHE A 14 -9.16 8.69 -16.80
C PHE A 14 -8.82 7.22 -16.95
N ALA A 15 -8.65 6.44 -15.89
CA ALA A 15 -7.99 5.14 -16.06
C ALA A 15 -8.66 3.95 -15.38
N GLY A 16 -9.72 4.13 -14.60
CA GLY A 16 -10.27 3.06 -13.76
C GLY A 16 -9.34 2.65 -12.60
N ALA A 17 -9.93 2.26 -11.49
CA ALA A 17 -9.22 1.92 -10.26
C ALA A 17 -8.22 0.76 -10.44
N LYS A 18 -8.57 -0.24 -11.25
CA LYS A 18 -7.73 -1.39 -11.58
C LYS A 18 -6.37 -0.97 -12.16
N TRP A 19 -6.40 -0.10 -13.17
CA TRP A 19 -5.20 0.27 -13.93
C TRP A 19 -4.24 1.15 -13.13
N ILE A 20 -4.77 2.06 -12.32
CA ILE A 20 -3.92 2.92 -11.47
C ILE A 20 -3.18 2.09 -10.43
N LEU A 21 -3.87 1.13 -9.82
CA LEU A 21 -3.24 0.21 -8.88
C LEU A 21 -2.20 -0.66 -9.57
N ALA A 22 -2.52 -1.20 -10.75
CA ALA A 22 -1.59 -1.99 -11.55
C ALA A 22 -0.31 -1.19 -11.92
N ILE A 23 -0.48 0.03 -12.44
CA ILE A 23 0.64 0.91 -12.81
C ILE A 23 1.47 1.30 -11.57
N GLY A 24 0.81 1.58 -10.44
CA GLY A 24 1.50 1.90 -9.19
C GLY A 24 2.37 0.76 -8.68
N ILE A 25 1.84 -0.47 -8.66
CA ILE A 25 2.58 -1.65 -8.21
C ILE A 25 3.69 -1.99 -9.22
N LEU A 26 3.39 -1.99 -10.52
CA LEU A 26 4.35 -2.30 -11.57
C LEU A 26 5.48 -1.26 -11.62
N GLY A 27 5.16 0.02 -11.58
CA GLY A 27 6.16 1.09 -11.54
C GLY A 27 7.01 1.03 -10.27
N GLY A 28 6.38 0.76 -9.11
CA GLY A 28 7.10 0.56 -7.86
C GLY A 28 8.05 -0.64 -7.88
N SER A 29 7.64 -1.77 -8.47
CA SER A 29 8.47 -2.96 -8.60
C SER A 29 9.67 -2.73 -9.53
N LEU A 30 9.46 -2.08 -10.66
CA LEU A 30 10.55 -1.71 -11.58
C LEU A 30 11.55 -0.76 -10.90
N CYS A 31 11.07 0.29 -10.22
CA CYS A 31 11.93 1.18 -9.46
C CYS A 31 12.73 0.43 -8.37
N SER A 32 12.13 -0.56 -7.71
CA SER A 32 12.84 -1.41 -6.76
C SER A 32 13.93 -2.23 -7.40
N LEU A 33 13.67 -2.88 -8.53
CA LEU A 33 14.66 -3.69 -9.25
C LEU A 33 15.85 -2.86 -9.75
N PHE A 34 15.61 -1.62 -10.20
CA PHE A 34 16.69 -0.72 -10.63
C PHE A 34 17.40 0.00 -9.47
N SER A 35 16.86 -0.05 -8.25
CA SER A 35 17.43 0.63 -7.09
C SER A 35 18.90 0.26 -6.81
N PRO A 36 19.33 -1.01 -6.83
CA PRO A 36 20.73 -1.35 -6.59
C PRO A 36 21.67 -0.80 -7.67
N LEU A 37 21.23 -0.86 -8.93
CA LEU A 37 22.03 -0.34 -10.06
C LEU A 37 22.17 1.18 -9.98
N ILE A 38 21.10 1.88 -9.68
CA ILE A 38 21.10 3.36 -9.60
C ILE A 38 21.85 3.85 -8.37
N ALA A 39 21.84 3.09 -7.27
CA ALA A 39 22.62 3.41 -6.09
C ALA A 39 24.15 3.45 -6.37
N THR A 40 24.65 2.68 -7.33
CA THR A 40 26.06 2.72 -7.74
C THR A 40 26.41 3.94 -8.58
N LEU A 41 25.44 4.56 -9.24
CA LEU A 41 25.64 5.76 -10.08
C LEU A 41 25.75 7.05 -9.26
N GLY A 42 25.22 7.06 -8.04
CA GLY A 42 25.33 8.20 -7.13
C GLY A 42 24.05 8.50 -6.35
N TYR A 43 24.23 9.17 -5.22
CA TYR A 43 23.14 9.49 -4.28
C TYR A 43 21.98 10.29 -4.90
N GLY A 44 22.27 11.27 -5.75
CA GLY A 44 21.25 12.12 -6.38
C GLY A 44 20.29 11.33 -7.28
N TYR A 45 20.81 10.39 -8.06
CA TYR A 45 20.01 9.53 -8.93
C TYR A 45 19.11 8.56 -8.12
N PHE A 46 19.63 8.05 -7.01
CA PHE A 46 18.86 7.20 -6.10
C PHE A 46 17.70 7.95 -5.45
N VAL A 47 17.92 9.20 -5.01
CA VAL A 47 16.85 10.05 -4.46
C VAL A 47 15.79 10.34 -5.51
N ALA A 48 16.20 10.69 -6.74
CA ALA A 48 15.26 10.93 -7.84
C ALA A 48 14.39 9.69 -8.12
N LEU A 49 15.00 8.50 -8.16
CA LEU A 49 14.25 7.24 -8.32
C LEU A 49 13.22 7.04 -7.20
N ARG A 50 13.59 7.33 -5.94
CA ARG A 50 12.68 7.23 -4.79
C ARG A 50 11.51 8.21 -4.87
N ILE A 51 11.74 9.42 -5.37
CA ILE A 51 10.67 10.40 -5.61
C ILE A 51 9.69 9.86 -6.67
N ILE A 52 10.20 9.35 -7.79
CA ILE A 52 9.37 8.75 -8.85
C ILE A 52 8.56 7.56 -8.29
N GLN A 53 9.20 6.68 -7.55
CA GLN A 53 8.54 5.54 -6.90
C GLN A 53 7.41 6.00 -5.97
N GLY A 54 7.65 7.00 -5.14
CA GLY A 54 6.66 7.56 -4.24
C GLY A 54 5.47 8.21 -4.96
N LEU A 55 5.72 8.88 -6.10
CA LEU A 55 4.66 9.46 -6.93
C LEU A 55 3.78 8.38 -7.58
N LEU A 56 4.38 7.30 -8.05
CA LEU A 56 3.64 6.18 -8.67
C LEU A 56 2.81 5.40 -7.64
N GLN A 57 3.34 5.18 -6.44
CA GLN A 57 2.67 4.40 -5.40
C GLN A 57 1.71 5.23 -4.54
N GLY A 58 1.83 6.57 -4.51
CA GLY A 58 0.98 7.42 -3.69
C GLY A 58 -0.53 7.22 -3.89
N PRO A 59 -1.03 7.15 -5.13
CA PRO A 59 -2.46 6.94 -5.39
C PRO A 59 -2.98 5.56 -5.00
N THR A 60 -2.13 4.54 -4.87
CA THR A 60 -2.55 3.14 -4.73
C THR A 60 -3.40 2.89 -3.48
N SER A 61 -3.08 3.51 -2.36
CA SER A 61 -3.83 3.33 -1.11
C SER A 61 -5.28 3.85 -1.23
N ALA A 62 -5.48 4.99 -1.87
CA ALA A 62 -6.81 5.54 -2.09
C ALA A 62 -7.64 4.69 -3.07
N VAL A 63 -6.98 4.16 -4.11
CA VAL A 63 -7.62 3.28 -5.09
C VAL A 63 -8.06 1.95 -4.47
N VAL A 64 -7.31 1.41 -3.50
CA VAL A 64 -7.72 0.21 -2.75
C VAL A 64 -9.07 0.44 -2.08
N PHE A 65 -9.29 1.57 -1.40
CA PHE A 65 -10.59 1.90 -0.81
C PHE A 65 -11.72 1.98 -1.85
N THR A 66 -11.44 2.52 -3.03
CA THR A 66 -12.41 2.58 -4.13
C THR A 66 -12.79 1.18 -4.62
N LEU A 67 -11.81 0.29 -4.80
CA LEU A 67 -12.06 -1.09 -5.18
C LEU A 67 -12.83 -1.86 -4.11
N MET A 68 -12.46 -1.69 -2.84
CA MET A 68 -13.18 -2.29 -1.72
C MET A 68 -14.65 -1.85 -1.69
N GLY A 69 -14.91 -0.56 -1.96
CA GLY A 69 -16.27 -0.03 -2.04
C GLY A 69 -17.11 -0.64 -3.18
N ARG A 70 -16.47 -1.12 -4.25
CA ARG A 70 -17.15 -1.73 -5.41
C ARG A 70 -17.36 -3.24 -5.28
N TRP A 71 -16.44 -3.94 -4.60
CA TRP A 71 -16.42 -5.41 -4.54
C TRP A 71 -16.97 -5.97 -3.24
N ILE A 72 -16.93 -5.20 -2.14
CA ILE A 72 -17.31 -5.71 -0.82
C ILE A 72 -18.76 -5.35 -0.51
N PRO A 73 -19.63 -6.35 -0.22
CA PRO A 73 -20.98 -6.13 0.25
C PRO A 73 -21.02 -5.28 1.53
N VAL A 74 -22.03 -4.44 1.70
CA VAL A 74 -22.14 -3.57 2.88
C VAL A 74 -22.15 -4.35 4.19
N ARG A 75 -22.77 -5.53 4.21
CA ARG A 75 -22.88 -6.41 5.40
C ARG A 75 -21.52 -6.90 5.91
N GLU A 76 -20.59 -7.19 5.00
CA GLU A 76 -19.28 -7.78 5.32
C GLU A 76 -18.13 -6.79 5.22
N ARG A 77 -18.43 -5.52 4.93
CA ARG A 77 -17.42 -4.49 4.66
C ARG A 77 -16.41 -4.35 5.80
N SER A 78 -16.86 -4.37 7.05
CA SER A 78 -15.98 -4.22 8.21
C SER A 78 -14.99 -5.38 8.32
N PHE A 79 -15.47 -6.62 8.20
CA PHE A 79 -14.63 -7.82 8.30
C PHE A 79 -13.63 -7.93 7.16
N LEU A 80 -14.09 -7.82 5.91
CA LEU A 80 -13.23 -7.96 4.73
C LEU A 80 -12.22 -6.81 4.63
N SER A 81 -12.63 -5.59 4.99
CA SER A 81 -11.69 -4.45 5.04
C SER A 81 -10.59 -4.68 6.06
N THR A 82 -10.92 -5.16 7.25
CA THR A 82 -9.93 -5.48 8.28
C THR A 82 -8.98 -6.59 7.79
N LEU A 83 -9.48 -7.60 7.09
CA LEU A 83 -8.66 -8.67 6.53
C LEU A 83 -7.66 -8.14 5.50
N VAL A 84 -8.08 -7.25 4.60
CA VAL A 84 -7.21 -6.62 3.60
C VAL A 84 -6.12 -5.77 4.26
N PHE A 85 -6.46 -4.98 5.28
CA PHE A 85 -5.47 -4.16 5.99
C PHE A 85 -4.51 -4.98 6.85
N ASN A 86 -4.97 -6.08 7.45
CA ASN A 86 -4.08 -7.01 8.14
C ASN A 86 -3.03 -7.63 7.20
N GLY A 87 -3.36 -7.80 5.92
CA GLY A 87 -2.38 -8.22 4.91
C GLY A 87 -1.15 -7.31 4.84
N THR A 88 -1.31 -6.01 5.08
CA THR A 88 -0.20 -5.04 5.14
C THR A 88 0.74 -5.34 6.32
N GLN A 89 0.20 -5.66 7.48
CA GLN A 89 0.99 -6.00 8.66
C GLN A 89 1.75 -7.32 8.46
N PHE A 90 1.07 -8.34 7.94
CA PHE A 90 1.71 -9.60 7.56
C PHE A 90 2.85 -9.39 6.56
N GLY A 91 2.62 -8.57 5.53
CA GLY A 91 3.65 -8.23 4.55
C GLY A 91 4.86 -7.54 5.20
N THR A 92 4.64 -6.62 6.11
CA THR A 92 5.71 -5.92 6.86
C THR A 92 6.53 -6.91 7.69
N ILE A 93 5.85 -7.80 8.43
CA ILE A 93 6.46 -8.83 9.25
C ILE A 93 7.36 -9.75 8.40
N LEU A 94 6.81 -10.29 7.32
CA LEU A 94 7.57 -11.17 6.41
C LEU A 94 8.75 -10.45 5.78
N THR A 95 8.54 -9.22 5.31
CA THR A 95 9.61 -8.43 4.66
C THR A 95 10.75 -8.12 5.62
N LEU A 96 10.46 -7.68 6.85
CA LEU A 96 11.48 -7.39 7.85
C LEU A 96 12.26 -8.65 8.22
N SER A 97 11.59 -9.77 8.47
CA SER A 97 12.25 -11.03 8.84
C SER A 97 13.17 -11.53 7.73
N LEU A 98 12.66 -11.57 6.49
CA LEU A 98 13.41 -12.08 5.35
C LEU A 98 14.52 -11.13 4.92
N SER A 99 14.33 -9.81 5.05
CA SER A 99 15.34 -8.83 4.63
C SER A 99 16.64 -8.95 5.42
N GLY A 100 16.58 -9.23 6.73
CA GLY A 100 17.77 -9.45 7.54
C GLY A 100 18.56 -10.67 7.08
N VAL A 101 17.89 -11.79 6.85
CA VAL A 101 18.51 -13.02 6.36
C VAL A 101 19.10 -12.84 4.95
N LEU A 102 18.36 -12.20 4.05
CA LEU A 102 18.81 -11.93 2.69
C LEU A 102 20.04 -11.01 2.67
N ALA A 103 20.07 -10.00 3.54
CA ALA A 103 21.19 -9.08 3.65
C ALA A 103 22.47 -9.78 4.15
N GLU A 104 22.36 -10.71 5.10
CA GLU A 104 23.50 -11.47 5.62
C GLU A 104 24.05 -12.49 4.60
N LEU A 105 23.14 -13.19 3.87
CA LEU A 105 23.55 -14.26 2.95
C LEU A 105 24.07 -13.73 1.60
N TRP A 106 23.39 -12.74 1.03
CA TRP A 106 23.62 -12.28 -0.36
C TRP A 106 23.85 -10.77 -0.49
N GLY A 107 23.97 -10.08 0.64
CA GLY A 107 24.16 -8.63 0.68
C GLY A 107 22.87 -7.84 0.51
N TRP A 108 22.93 -6.54 0.80
CA TRP A 108 21.78 -5.63 0.83
C TRP A 108 21.05 -5.50 -0.52
N GLN A 109 21.72 -5.72 -1.62
CA GLN A 109 21.14 -5.63 -2.97
C GLN A 109 20.11 -6.72 -3.24
N SER A 110 20.28 -7.91 -2.63
CA SER A 110 19.37 -9.05 -2.79
C SER A 110 17.95 -8.75 -2.34
N ILE A 111 17.78 -7.89 -1.32
CA ILE A 111 16.49 -7.46 -0.81
C ILE A 111 15.66 -6.83 -1.94
N PHE A 112 16.27 -5.92 -2.69
CA PHE A 112 15.58 -5.22 -3.78
C PHE A 112 15.24 -6.15 -4.95
N TYR A 113 16.12 -7.08 -5.28
CA TYR A 113 15.87 -8.04 -6.35
C TYR A 113 14.76 -9.03 -5.98
N VAL A 114 14.80 -9.60 -4.78
CA VAL A 114 13.80 -10.59 -4.34
C VAL A 114 12.42 -9.95 -4.21
N PHE A 115 12.28 -8.87 -3.45
CA PHE A 115 10.99 -8.22 -3.25
C PHE A 115 10.51 -7.47 -4.50
N GLY A 116 11.41 -6.92 -5.29
CA GLY A 116 11.08 -6.30 -6.57
C GLY A 116 10.53 -7.32 -7.58
N THR A 117 11.15 -8.50 -7.69
CA THR A 117 10.66 -9.59 -8.55
C THR A 117 9.33 -10.14 -8.06
N LEU A 118 9.18 -10.38 -6.75
CA LEU A 118 7.92 -10.84 -6.16
C LEU A 118 6.79 -9.84 -6.45
N SER A 119 7.03 -8.54 -6.25
CA SER A 119 6.07 -7.49 -6.54
C SER A 119 5.73 -7.41 -8.02
N LEU A 120 6.70 -7.63 -8.91
CA LEU A 120 6.49 -7.68 -10.36
C LEU A 120 5.57 -8.84 -10.75
N VAL A 121 5.82 -10.03 -10.22
CA VAL A 121 4.95 -11.21 -10.45
C VAL A 121 3.53 -10.95 -9.96
N ILE A 122 3.37 -10.40 -8.75
CA ILE A 122 2.07 -10.04 -8.20
C ILE A 122 1.36 -9.00 -9.09
N SER A 123 2.10 -8.01 -9.62
CA SER A 123 1.53 -7.01 -10.54
C SER A 123 0.99 -7.62 -11.82
N ILE A 124 1.72 -8.58 -12.40
CA ILE A 124 1.28 -9.30 -13.61
C ILE A 124 0.03 -10.14 -13.32
N LEU A 125 0.02 -10.88 -12.20
CA LEU A 125 -1.15 -11.64 -11.77
C LEU A 125 -2.35 -10.73 -11.51
N TRP A 126 -2.14 -9.57 -10.87
CA TRP A 126 -3.18 -8.57 -10.65
C TRP A 126 -3.82 -8.11 -11.97
N MET A 127 -3.01 -7.80 -12.96
CA MET A 127 -3.51 -7.36 -14.28
C MET A 127 -4.37 -8.43 -14.95
N GLY A 128 -4.03 -9.71 -14.79
CA GLY A 128 -4.73 -10.84 -15.41
C GLY A 128 -6.02 -11.25 -14.67
N PHE A 129 -6.01 -11.24 -13.36
CA PHE A 129 -7.10 -11.82 -12.55
C PHE A 129 -8.08 -10.81 -11.97
N VAL A 130 -7.68 -9.56 -11.76
CA VAL A 130 -8.54 -8.56 -11.13
C VAL A 130 -9.33 -7.77 -12.16
N TYR A 131 -10.62 -7.60 -11.91
CA TYR A 131 -11.53 -6.79 -12.71
C TYR A 131 -11.95 -5.52 -11.95
N GLU A 132 -12.31 -4.48 -12.67
CA GLU A 132 -12.62 -3.18 -12.09
C GLU A 132 -13.92 -3.16 -11.27
N SER A 133 -14.90 -3.93 -11.71
CA SER A 133 -16.21 -4.01 -11.06
C SER A 133 -16.85 -5.39 -11.29
N PRO A 134 -17.78 -5.81 -10.41
CA PRO A 134 -18.53 -7.05 -10.60
C PRO A 134 -19.29 -7.10 -11.93
N SER A 135 -19.72 -5.97 -12.45
CA SER A 135 -20.48 -5.88 -13.73
C SER A 135 -19.66 -6.31 -14.96
N VAL A 136 -18.33 -6.18 -14.91
CA VAL A 136 -17.42 -6.48 -16.03
C VAL A 136 -16.80 -7.88 -15.88
N HIS A 137 -17.03 -8.56 -14.75
CA HIS A 137 -16.44 -9.86 -14.50
C HIS A 137 -17.17 -10.98 -15.29
N PRO A 138 -16.48 -11.74 -16.16
CA PRO A 138 -17.12 -12.68 -17.08
C PRO A 138 -17.67 -13.95 -16.42
N ARG A 139 -17.29 -14.27 -15.18
CA ARG A 139 -17.61 -15.52 -14.50
C ARG A 139 -18.36 -15.35 -13.18
N ILE A 140 -18.84 -14.16 -12.86
CA ILE A 140 -19.59 -13.92 -11.62
C ILE A 140 -21.01 -14.44 -11.78
N SER A 141 -21.55 -15.11 -10.74
CA SER A 141 -22.95 -15.53 -10.69
C SER A 141 -23.88 -14.33 -10.53
N GLU A 142 -25.08 -14.36 -11.11
CA GLU A 142 -26.08 -13.31 -10.91
C GLU A 142 -26.53 -13.20 -9.45
N GLU A 143 -26.51 -14.30 -8.70
CA GLU A 143 -26.81 -14.30 -7.26
C GLU A 143 -25.72 -13.56 -6.47
N GLU A 144 -24.45 -13.82 -6.76
CA GLU A 144 -23.30 -13.13 -6.14
C GLU A 144 -23.30 -11.64 -6.48
N LYS A 145 -23.61 -11.30 -7.73
CA LYS A 145 -23.72 -9.92 -8.20
C LYS A 145 -24.85 -9.19 -7.48
N ALA A 146 -26.02 -9.84 -7.31
CA ALA A 146 -27.12 -9.29 -6.56
C ALA A 146 -26.75 -9.03 -5.10
N LEU A 147 -26.04 -9.95 -4.47
CA LEU A 147 -25.56 -9.84 -3.08
C LEU A 147 -24.56 -8.68 -2.89
N ILE A 148 -23.65 -8.47 -3.85
CA ILE A 148 -22.70 -7.36 -3.83
C ILE A 148 -23.42 -6.01 -4.00
N TYR A 149 -24.44 -5.97 -4.84
CA TYR A 149 -25.26 -4.75 -5.07
C TYR A 149 -26.32 -4.53 -4.01
N GLU A 150 -26.65 -5.53 -3.19
CA GLU A 150 -27.60 -5.36 -2.08
C GLU A 150 -27.05 -4.34 -1.06
N GLY A 151 -27.62 -3.15 -1.06
CA GLY A 151 -27.19 -2.03 -0.22
C GLY A 151 -26.08 -1.13 -0.82
N ASN A 152 -25.48 -1.51 -1.94
CA ASN A 152 -24.57 -0.66 -2.70
C ASN A 152 -25.30 -0.05 -3.91
N ASP A 153 -25.92 1.09 -3.73
CA ASP A 153 -26.55 1.86 -4.84
C ASP A 153 -25.47 2.57 -5.70
N VAL A 154 -24.43 1.79 -6.13
CA VAL A 154 -23.30 2.30 -6.92
C VAL A 154 -23.74 2.79 -8.30
N SER A 155 -24.94 2.35 -8.75
CA SER A 155 -25.47 2.68 -10.08
C SER A 155 -26.03 4.10 -10.20
N LYS A 156 -26.29 4.81 -9.11
CA LYS A 156 -27.02 6.08 -9.14
C LYS A 156 -26.31 7.28 -8.53
N THR A 157 -25.18 7.09 -7.89
CA THR A 157 -24.52 8.22 -7.24
C THR A 157 -23.60 8.92 -8.24
N LYS A 158 -24.11 9.97 -8.88
CA LYS A 158 -23.26 11.09 -9.27
C LYS A 158 -22.48 11.46 -8.02
N ILE A 159 -21.16 11.27 -8.05
CA ILE A 159 -20.29 11.60 -6.91
C ILE A 159 -20.60 13.07 -6.58
N PRO A 160 -21.21 13.36 -5.42
CA PRO A 160 -21.50 14.75 -5.08
C PRO A 160 -20.13 15.43 -4.93
N THR A 161 -20.02 16.61 -5.50
CA THR A 161 -18.80 17.42 -5.36
C THR A 161 -18.50 17.52 -3.87
N ALA A 162 -17.34 17.02 -3.46
CA ALA A 162 -16.99 16.97 -2.04
C ALA A 162 -17.02 18.39 -1.46
N PRO A 163 -17.73 18.65 -0.36
CA PRO A 163 -17.84 19.98 0.23
C PRO A 163 -16.56 20.33 1.01
N TYR A 164 -15.47 20.57 0.29
CA TYR A 164 -14.14 20.82 0.88
C TYR A 164 -14.15 21.93 1.93
N ALA A 165 -14.90 23.01 1.72
CA ALA A 165 -15.02 24.10 2.68
C ALA A 165 -15.64 23.65 4.01
N ALA A 166 -16.69 22.83 3.96
CA ALA A 166 -17.31 22.26 5.16
C ALA A 166 -16.40 21.26 5.87
N MET A 167 -15.58 20.51 5.11
CA MET A 167 -14.63 19.56 5.69
C MET A 167 -13.51 20.29 6.47
N VAL A 168 -12.98 21.39 5.92
CA VAL A 168 -11.91 22.16 6.59
C VAL A 168 -12.40 22.85 7.87
N THR A 169 -13.67 23.22 7.96
CA THR A 169 -14.25 23.85 9.15
C THR A 169 -14.78 22.85 10.18
N SER A 170 -14.78 21.56 9.86
CA SER A 170 -15.36 20.52 10.73
C SER A 170 -14.36 20.04 11.81
N LEU A 171 -14.72 20.20 13.09
CA LEU A 171 -13.91 19.74 14.22
C LEU A 171 -13.62 18.21 14.21
N PRO A 172 -14.60 17.33 13.88
CA PRO A 172 -14.34 15.90 13.75
C PRO A 172 -13.28 15.55 12.71
N VAL A 173 -13.22 16.29 11.59
CA VAL A 173 -12.20 16.09 10.55
C VAL A 173 -10.82 16.41 11.08
N TRP A 174 -10.67 17.49 11.81
CA TRP A 174 -9.39 17.86 12.45
C TRP A 174 -8.97 16.85 13.51
N ALA A 175 -9.91 16.35 14.30
CA ALA A 175 -9.62 15.28 15.29
C ALA A 175 -9.06 14.04 14.59
N LEU A 176 -9.64 13.61 13.47
CA LEU A 176 -9.12 12.51 12.67
C LEU A 176 -7.73 12.81 12.10
N VAL A 177 -7.50 14.01 11.58
CA VAL A 177 -6.19 14.43 11.05
C VAL A 177 -5.11 14.32 12.13
N VAL A 178 -5.37 14.86 13.33
CA VAL A 178 -4.42 14.80 14.46
C VAL A 178 -4.17 13.36 14.89
N CYS A 179 -5.22 12.54 14.96
CA CYS A 179 -5.11 11.12 15.30
C CYS A 179 -4.23 10.37 14.29
N PHE A 180 -4.46 10.56 12.98
CA PHE A 180 -3.66 9.93 11.93
C PHE A 180 -2.21 10.42 11.91
N LEU A 181 -1.97 11.69 12.18
CA LEU A 181 -0.61 12.24 12.29
C LEU A 181 0.13 11.62 13.48
N GLY A 182 -0.51 11.56 14.66
CA GLY A 182 0.07 10.97 15.85
C GLY A 182 0.36 9.48 15.70
N SER A 183 -0.63 8.71 15.22
CA SER A 183 -0.49 7.27 14.97
C SER A 183 0.57 6.97 13.91
N GLY A 184 0.57 7.74 12.81
CA GLY A 184 1.55 7.59 11.74
C GLY A 184 2.97 7.92 12.21
N TRP A 185 3.14 8.99 12.98
CA TRP A 185 4.44 9.33 13.57
C TRP A 185 4.96 8.21 14.46
N GLY A 186 4.14 7.72 15.39
CA GLY A 186 4.50 6.63 16.30
C GLY A 186 4.87 5.35 15.52
N TYR A 187 4.03 4.95 14.57
CA TYR A 187 4.26 3.76 13.75
C TYR A 187 5.57 3.84 12.95
N PHE A 188 5.79 4.93 12.20
CA PHE A 188 6.98 5.07 11.38
C PHE A 188 8.26 5.28 12.20
N SER A 189 8.18 5.95 13.36
CA SER A 189 9.32 6.08 14.27
C SER A 189 9.73 4.72 14.81
N LEU A 190 8.80 3.93 15.31
CA LEU A 190 9.11 2.57 15.78
C LEU A 190 9.67 1.70 14.65
N LEU A 191 9.09 1.77 13.45
CA LEU A 191 9.54 0.98 12.31
C LEU A 191 11.00 1.26 11.92
N ASN A 192 11.42 2.52 11.94
CA ASN A 192 12.74 2.93 11.50
C ASN A 192 13.78 2.91 12.63
N GLU A 193 13.38 3.37 13.82
CA GLU A 193 14.34 3.54 14.93
C GLU A 193 14.62 2.23 15.68
N THR A 194 13.66 1.30 15.76
CA THR A 194 13.87 0.03 16.48
C THR A 194 15.03 -0.78 15.89
N PRO A 195 15.13 -1.02 14.56
CA PRO A 195 16.27 -1.71 13.98
C PRO A 195 17.60 -0.97 14.22
N THR A 196 17.58 0.34 14.08
CA THR A 196 18.76 1.19 14.27
C THR A 196 19.27 1.14 15.72
N TYR A 197 18.35 1.22 16.68
CA TYR A 197 18.67 1.11 18.11
C TYR A 197 19.26 -0.26 18.46
N LEU A 198 18.64 -1.34 17.99
CA LEU A 198 19.10 -2.71 18.27
C LEU A 198 20.48 -2.98 17.67
N ASN A 199 20.76 -2.45 16.48
CA ASN A 199 22.04 -2.63 15.83
C ASN A 199 23.14 -1.76 16.46
N ASN A 200 22.90 -0.46 16.65
CA ASN A 200 23.92 0.50 17.06
C ASN A 200 24.21 0.49 18.57
N ILE A 201 23.19 0.23 19.39
CA ILE A 201 23.35 0.31 20.87
C ILE A 201 23.48 -1.08 21.49
N GLN A 202 22.69 -2.04 21.04
CA GLN A 202 22.71 -3.39 21.60
C GLN A 202 23.61 -4.38 20.82
N HIS A 203 24.18 -3.94 19.70
CA HIS A 203 25.12 -4.72 18.88
C HIS A 203 24.58 -6.09 18.42
N PHE A 204 23.27 -6.22 18.23
CA PHE A 204 22.70 -7.41 17.61
C PHE A 204 23.05 -7.48 16.13
N ASN A 205 23.25 -8.68 15.60
CA ASN A 205 23.43 -8.90 14.16
C ASN A 205 22.12 -8.68 13.40
N LEU A 206 22.22 -8.41 12.10
CA LEU A 206 21.09 -8.00 11.24
C LEU A 206 19.91 -8.98 11.27
N ALA A 207 20.16 -10.29 11.31
CA ALA A 207 19.11 -11.28 11.40
C ALA A 207 18.36 -11.21 12.74
N ALA A 208 19.08 -11.12 13.86
CA ALA A 208 18.47 -10.98 15.19
C ALA A 208 17.69 -9.68 15.32
N VAL A 209 18.19 -8.57 14.76
CA VAL A 209 17.48 -7.29 14.70
C VAL A 209 16.16 -7.41 13.96
N SER A 210 16.13 -8.08 12.81
CA SER A 210 14.93 -8.29 12.00
C SER A 210 13.87 -9.11 12.76
N PHE A 211 14.26 -10.17 13.46
CA PHE A 211 13.36 -10.99 14.26
C PHE A 211 12.83 -10.25 15.51
N LEU A 212 13.69 -9.51 16.21
CA LEU A 212 13.30 -8.75 17.40
C LEU A 212 12.39 -7.56 17.07
N SER A 213 12.70 -6.81 16.02
CA SER A 213 11.83 -5.74 15.52
C SER A 213 10.44 -6.25 15.21
N ASN A 214 10.36 -7.45 14.64
CA ASN A 214 9.09 -8.11 14.31
C ASN A 214 8.23 -8.41 15.55
N ARG A 215 8.85 -8.82 16.67
CA ARG A 215 8.11 -9.04 17.92
C ARG A 215 7.49 -7.76 18.45
N VAL A 216 8.18 -6.63 18.34
CA VAL A 216 7.64 -5.32 18.74
C VAL A 216 6.41 -4.97 17.91
N PHE A 217 6.42 -5.24 16.60
CA PHE A 217 5.29 -4.97 15.71
C PHE A 217 4.09 -5.90 15.88
N CYS A 218 4.28 -7.11 16.40
CA CYS A 218 3.15 -8.00 16.71
C CYS A 218 2.33 -7.53 17.92
N PHE A 219 2.87 -6.63 18.77
CA PHE A 219 2.21 -6.11 19.96
C PHE A 219 1.62 -4.70 19.78
N VAL A 220 1.84 -4.05 18.67
CA VAL A 220 1.27 -2.73 18.30
C VAL A 220 0.15 -2.90 17.29
#